data_52a582400faf6b99b633e372dfba7016
#
_entry.id   52a582400faf6b99b633e372dfba7016
#
_cell.length_a   1.000
_cell.length_b   1.000
_cell.length_c   1.000
_cell.angle_alpha   90.00
_cell.angle_beta   90.00
_cell.angle_gamma   90.00
#
_symmetry.space_group_name_H-M   'P 1'
#
loop_
_entity.id
_entity.type
_entity.pdbx_description
1 polymer ?
#
loop_
_entity_poly.entity_id
_entity_poly.type
_entity_poly.pdbx_seq_one_letter_code
_entity_poly.pdbx_strand_id
1 'polypeptide(L)'
;VVCVAVDRDVRPDIDAAYLAARSAQMQTPGWPLLALLTPGRLPFFLSGYLPAGELLETLREALATWENGREKLEALARRNVEAARARFRRDAPQANLTPEIYSLVRSRFAQRYDARFGGFGAPPKFPMPQCVKLLLRIGALRGDDEALRMGLQTLQGQLGGAIFDHVGGGVLRYALDPAWRVPEKEKLLSDNALFADACMEA
;
A
#
# COMPACT_ATOMS: atom_id res chain seq x y z
N VAL A 1 12.81 16.81 -23.40
CA VAL A 1 12.01 16.24 -22.28
C VAL A 1 11.37 17.38 -21.52
N VAL A 2 10.08 17.28 -21.21
CA VAL A 2 9.36 18.22 -20.34
C VAL A 2 9.22 17.57 -18.97
N CYS A 3 9.77 18.19 -17.93
CA CYS A 3 9.68 17.70 -16.56
C CYS A 3 8.40 18.22 -15.90
N VAL A 4 7.64 17.33 -15.28
CA VAL A 4 6.41 17.64 -14.54
C VAL A 4 6.51 17.03 -13.16
N ALA A 5 6.44 17.87 -12.12
CA ALA A 5 6.28 17.39 -10.74
C ALA A 5 4.78 17.32 -10.41
N VAL A 6 4.37 16.19 -9.83
CA VAL A 6 2.99 15.97 -9.40
C VAL A 6 2.98 15.77 -7.89
N ASP A 7 2.30 16.68 -7.19
CA ASP A 7 1.98 16.49 -5.79
C ASP A 7 0.79 15.53 -5.67
N ARG A 8 1.01 14.37 -5.09
CA ARG A 8 0.01 13.30 -4.96
C ARG A 8 -1.16 13.67 -4.04
N ASP A 9 -0.93 14.57 -3.08
CA ASP A 9 -1.97 14.98 -2.15
C ASP A 9 -2.90 16.01 -2.80
N VAL A 10 -2.38 16.79 -3.75
CA VAL A 10 -3.15 17.73 -4.58
C VAL A 10 -3.80 17.03 -5.78
N ARG A 11 -3.11 16.05 -6.38
CA ARG A 11 -3.57 15.32 -7.58
C ARG A 11 -3.52 13.81 -7.37
N PRO A 12 -4.30 13.27 -6.42
CA PRO A 12 -4.37 11.83 -6.15
C PRO A 12 -4.91 11.02 -7.34
N ASP A 13 -5.69 11.63 -8.21
CA ASP A 13 -6.18 11.03 -9.45
C ASP A 13 -5.05 10.66 -10.41
N ILE A 14 -4.06 11.56 -10.58
CA ILE A 14 -2.89 11.33 -11.42
C ILE A 14 -1.98 10.27 -10.78
N ASP A 15 -1.70 10.43 -9.49
CA ASP A 15 -0.86 9.49 -8.74
C ASP A 15 -1.42 8.06 -8.81
N ALA A 16 -2.71 7.89 -8.52
CA ALA A 16 -3.37 6.59 -8.57
C ALA A 16 -3.30 5.94 -9.95
N ALA A 17 -3.47 6.71 -11.02
CA ALA A 17 -3.42 6.18 -12.39
C ALA A 17 -2.05 5.60 -12.76
N TYR A 18 -0.95 6.32 -12.45
CA TYR A 18 0.40 5.83 -12.76
C TYR A 18 0.91 4.80 -11.76
N LEU A 19 0.50 4.86 -10.50
CA LEU A 19 0.78 3.83 -9.51
C LEU A 19 0.11 2.49 -9.90
N ALA A 20 -1.10 2.57 -10.45
CA ALA A 20 -1.81 1.44 -11.01
C ALA A 20 -1.07 0.81 -12.20
N ALA A 21 -0.56 1.63 -13.11
CA ALA A 21 0.22 1.17 -14.25
C ALA A 21 1.52 0.48 -13.80
N ARG A 22 2.21 1.03 -12.78
CA ARG A 22 3.41 0.42 -12.18
C ARG A 22 3.09 -0.93 -11.53
N SER A 23 2.01 -1.00 -10.77
CA SER A 23 1.58 -2.24 -10.13
C SER A 23 1.20 -3.34 -11.13
N ALA A 24 0.68 -2.98 -12.31
CA ALA A 24 0.38 -3.92 -13.38
C ALA A 24 1.62 -4.57 -14.00
N GLN A 25 2.78 -3.92 -13.89
CA GLN A 25 4.08 -4.46 -14.32
C GLN A 25 4.73 -5.37 -13.25
N MET A 26 4.00 -5.79 -12.23
CA MET A 26 4.48 -6.60 -11.10
C MET A 26 5.62 -5.93 -10.29
N GLN A 27 5.75 -4.61 -10.41
CA GLN A 27 6.70 -3.85 -9.61
C GLN A 27 6.07 -3.45 -8.27
N THR A 28 6.90 -3.40 -7.23
CA THR A 28 6.46 -2.95 -5.91
C THR A 28 5.96 -1.51 -6.00
N PRO A 29 4.69 -1.24 -5.65
CA PRO A 29 4.18 0.13 -5.61
C PRO A 29 4.92 0.93 -4.53
N GLY A 30 5.08 2.22 -4.74
CA GLY A 30 5.74 3.11 -3.78
C GLY A 30 6.21 4.41 -4.41
N TRP A 31 6.70 5.29 -3.58
CA TRP A 31 7.24 6.59 -3.94
C TRP A 31 8.73 6.70 -3.63
N PRO A 32 9.45 7.56 -4.35
CA PRO A 32 8.95 8.38 -5.46
C PRO A 32 8.50 7.52 -6.64
N LEU A 33 7.53 8.01 -7.41
CA LEU A 33 7.10 7.39 -8.66
C LEU A 33 7.63 8.21 -9.83
N LEU A 34 8.53 7.61 -10.60
CA LEU A 34 9.03 8.17 -11.85
C LEU A 34 8.30 7.54 -13.03
N ALA A 35 7.78 8.37 -13.91
CA ALA A 35 7.12 7.94 -15.14
C ALA A 35 7.65 8.69 -16.36
N LEU A 36 8.08 7.96 -17.39
CA LEU A 36 8.33 8.54 -18.71
C LEU A 36 7.11 8.29 -19.58
N LEU A 37 6.61 9.37 -20.17
CA LEU A 37 5.33 9.38 -20.86
C LEU A 37 5.50 9.77 -22.33
N THR A 38 4.66 9.23 -23.19
CA THR A 38 4.47 9.77 -24.54
C THR A 38 3.77 11.14 -24.46
N PRO A 39 3.75 11.94 -25.55
CA PRO A 39 2.96 13.16 -25.61
C PRO A 39 1.47 12.94 -25.34
N GLY A 40 0.95 11.73 -25.62
CA GLY A 40 -0.40 11.29 -25.26
C GLY A 40 -0.57 10.91 -23.78
N ARG A 41 0.41 11.17 -22.93
CA ARG A 41 0.41 10.87 -21.49
C ARG A 41 0.31 9.37 -21.15
N LEU A 42 0.71 8.49 -22.08
CA LEU A 42 0.75 7.06 -21.85
C LEU A 42 2.13 6.66 -21.32
N PRO A 43 2.23 5.91 -20.19
CA PRO A 43 3.50 5.56 -19.60
C PRO A 43 4.19 4.40 -20.37
N PHE A 44 5.42 4.64 -20.82
CA PHE A 44 6.25 3.60 -21.42
C PHE A 44 7.35 3.11 -20.49
N PHE A 45 7.72 3.90 -19.47
CA PHE A 45 8.64 3.51 -18.43
C PHE A 45 8.12 3.98 -17.07
N LEU A 46 8.22 3.11 -16.06
CA LEU A 46 7.81 3.38 -14.69
C LEU A 46 8.87 2.81 -13.74
N SER A 47 9.28 3.61 -12.75
CA SER A 47 10.27 3.20 -11.75
C SER A 47 9.99 3.87 -10.41
N GLY A 48 10.72 3.44 -9.37
CA GLY A 48 10.88 4.15 -8.13
C GLY A 48 12.00 5.18 -8.20
N TYR A 49 12.67 5.39 -7.07
CA TYR A 49 13.86 6.21 -7.00
C TYR A 49 14.97 5.63 -7.90
N LEU A 50 15.57 6.49 -8.69
CA LEU A 50 16.79 6.22 -9.45
C LEU A 50 17.87 7.21 -9.01
N PRO A 51 19.10 6.75 -8.73
CA PRO A 51 20.25 7.62 -8.59
C PRO A 51 20.48 8.48 -9.86
N ALA A 52 21.07 9.65 -9.70
CA ALA A 52 21.19 10.62 -10.79
C ALA A 52 21.88 10.04 -12.05
N GLY A 53 22.91 9.19 -11.89
CA GLY A 53 23.57 8.54 -12.99
C GLY A 53 22.64 7.61 -13.79
N GLU A 54 21.92 6.74 -13.09
CA GLU A 54 20.96 5.81 -13.69
C GLU A 54 19.80 6.54 -14.36
N LEU A 55 19.29 7.62 -13.73
CA LEU A 55 18.24 8.45 -14.33
C LEU A 55 18.72 9.07 -15.64
N LEU A 56 19.96 9.59 -15.69
CA LEU A 56 20.51 10.20 -16.89
C LEU A 56 20.67 9.17 -18.02
N GLU A 57 21.14 7.96 -17.73
CA GLU A 57 21.22 6.85 -18.69
C GLU A 57 19.83 6.46 -19.21
N THR A 58 18.86 6.27 -18.30
CA THR A 58 17.47 5.98 -18.66
C THR A 58 16.88 7.02 -19.60
N LEU A 59 17.13 8.33 -19.32
CA LEU A 59 16.64 9.42 -20.17
C LEU A 59 17.32 9.42 -21.56
N ARG A 60 18.60 9.10 -21.64
CA ARG A 60 19.31 9.00 -22.92
C ARG A 60 18.80 7.83 -23.77
N GLU A 61 18.60 6.67 -23.15
CA GLU A 61 18.02 5.49 -23.82
C GLU A 61 16.60 5.74 -24.29
N ALA A 62 15.79 6.39 -23.46
CA ALA A 62 14.42 6.76 -23.79
C ALA A 62 14.37 7.73 -24.99
N LEU A 63 15.29 8.71 -25.02
CA LEU A 63 15.38 9.65 -26.13
C LEU A 63 15.83 8.96 -27.43
N ALA A 64 16.87 8.15 -27.37
CA ALA A 64 17.36 7.38 -28.52
C ALA A 64 16.28 6.44 -29.07
N THR A 65 15.52 5.78 -28.18
CA THR A 65 14.41 4.92 -28.58
C THR A 65 13.26 5.72 -29.17
N TRP A 66 12.99 6.92 -28.66
CA TRP A 66 11.96 7.81 -29.18
C TRP A 66 12.30 8.29 -30.62
N GLU A 67 13.56 8.57 -30.88
CA GLU A 67 14.04 9.02 -32.20
C GLU A 67 14.05 7.90 -33.25
N ASN A 68 14.46 6.68 -32.84
CA ASN A 68 14.72 5.58 -33.77
C ASN A 68 13.63 4.49 -33.77
N GLY A 69 12.71 4.48 -32.81
CA GLY A 69 11.73 3.42 -32.62
C GLY A 69 10.42 3.88 -31.99
N ARG A 70 9.98 5.06 -32.29
CA ARG A 70 8.80 5.72 -31.71
C ARG A 70 7.55 4.82 -31.69
N GLU A 71 7.24 4.15 -32.79
CA GLU A 71 6.06 3.29 -32.89
C GLU A 71 6.09 2.14 -31.87
N LYS A 72 7.26 1.54 -31.65
CA LYS A 72 7.44 0.47 -30.66
C LYS A 72 7.21 1.00 -29.24
N LEU A 73 7.67 2.21 -28.96
CA LEU A 73 7.53 2.85 -27.67
C LEU A 73 6.07 3.22 -27.40
N GLU A 74 5.37 3.76 -28.39
CA GLU A 74 3.92 4.04 -28.29
C GLU A 74 3.09 2.77 -28.14
N ALA A 75 3.46 1.68 -28.83
CA ALA A 75 2.82 0.38 -28.65
C ALA A 75 3.01 -0.18 -27.24
N LEU A 76 4.23 -0.07 -26.70
CA LEU A 76 4.52 -0.45 -25.31
C LEU A 76 3.69 0.37 -24.33
N ALA A 77 3.62 1.68 -24.51
CA ALA A 77 2.84 2.57 -23.66
C ALA A 77 1.35 2.21 -23.65
N ARG A 78 0.77 1.90 -24.82
CA ARG A 78 -0.62 1.40 -24.93
C ARG A 78 -0.81 0.08 -24.16
N ARG A 79 0.09 -0.89 -24.34
CA ARG A 79 0.05 -2.17 -23.60
C ARG A 79 0.09 -1.97 -22.08
N ASN A 80 0.92 -1.06 -21.59
CA ASN A 80 1.00 -0.76 -20.17
C ASN A 80 -0.33 -0.22 -19.61
N VAL A 81 -1.00 0.65 -20.36
CA VAL A 81 -2.32 1.17 -19.97
C VAL A 81 -3.39 0.08 -20.01
N GLU A 82 -3.38 -0.77 -21.05
CA GLU A 82 -4.31 -1.90 -21.15
C GLU A 82 -4.15 -2.90 -20.01
N ALA A 83 -2.91 -3.24 -19.67
CA ALA A 83 -2.60 -4.11 -18.53
C ALA A 83 -3.08 -3.50 -17.20
N ALA A 84 -2.87 -2.19 -17.01
CA ALA A 84 -3.40 -1.48 -15.85
C ALA A 84 -4.93 -1.54 -15.80
N ARG A 85 -5.60 -1.23 -16.91
CA ARG A 85 -7.06 -1.28 -17.01
C ARG A 85 -7.62 -2.69 -16.77
N ALA A 86 -7.01 -3.72 -17.34
CA ALA A 86 -7.43 -5.10 -17.14
C ALA A 86 -7.35 -5.53 -15.68
N ARG A 87 -6.33 -5.06 -14.95
CA ARG A 87 -6.17 -5.34 -13.51
C ARG A 87 -7.27 -4.70 -12.65
N PHE A 88 -7.81 -3.56 -13.10
CA PHE A 88 -8.88 -2.82 -12.39
C PHE A 88 -10.27 -3.13 -12.94
N ARG A 89 -10.40 -3.73 -14.13
CA ARG A 89 -11.65 -4.34 -14.58
C ARG A 89 -11.89 -5.60 -13.76
N ARG A 90 -12.53 -5.41 -12.65
CA ARG A 90 -13.17 -6.51 -11.94
C ARG A 90 -14.58 -6.62 -12.49
N ASP A 91 -14.79 -7.51 -13.43
CA ASP A 91 -16.10 -8.12 -13.66
C ASP A 91 -16.34 -9.03 -12.43
N ALA A 92 -16.44 -8.39 -11.26
CA ALA A 92 -16.81 -9.12 -10.06
C ALA A 92 -18.25 -9.55 -10.27
N PRO A 93 -18.56 -10.85 -10.24
CA PRO A 93 -19.93 -11.28 -10.21
C PRO A 93 -20.64 -10.53 -9.08
N GLN A 94 -21.87 -10.08 -9.30
CA GLN A 94 -22.68 -9.52 -8.23
C GLN A 94 -22.88 -10.61 -7.16
N ALA A 95 -21.97 -10.67 -6.22
CA ALA A 95 -22.10 -11.56 -5.08
C ALA A 95 -22.94 -10.84 -4.03
N ASN A 96 -24.04 -11.46 -3.62
CA ASN A 96 -24.74 -11.02 -2.45
C ASN A 96 -23.80 -11.08 -1.24
N LEU A 97 -23.72 -9.98 -0.49
CA LEU A 97 -22.99 -9.97 0.77
C LEU A 97 -23.77 -10.86 1.76
N THR A 98 -23.18 -11.98 2.10
CA THR A 98 -23.74 -12.91 3.09
C THR A 98 -22.88 -12.90 4.36
N PRO A 99 -23.43 -13.37 5.50
CA PRO A 99 -22.67 -13.40 6.77
C PRO A 99 -21.35 -14.19 6.71
N GLU A 100 -21.19 -15.12 5.76
CA GLU A 100 -19.97 -15.90 5.55
C GLU A 100 -18.76 -15.04 5.18
N ILE A 101 -18.98 -13.79 4.72
CA ILE A 101 -17.89 -12.86 4.45
C ILE A 101 -17.04 -12.58 5.69
N TYR A 102 -17.64 -12.56 6.87
CA TYR A 102 -16.92 -12.33 8.13
C TYR A 102 -15.93 -13.47 8.42
N SER A 103 -16.36 -14.71 8.24
CA SER A 103 -15.49 -15.89 8.40
C SER A 103 -14.36 -15.91 7.35
N LEU A 104 -14.67 -15.52 6.11
CA LEU A 104 -13.66 -15.40 5.05
C LEU A 104 -12.63 -14.32 5.40
N VAL A 105 -13.08 -13.14 5.84
CA VAL A 105 -12.19 -12.04 6.25
C VAL A 105 -11.29 -12.49 7.40
N ARG A 106 -11.86 -13.06 8.47
CA ARG A 106 -11.09 -13.58 9.60
C ARG A 106 -10.04 -14.59 9.16
N SER A 107 -10.42 -15.57 8.33
CA SER A 107 -9.48 -16.59 7.87
C SER A 107 -8.33 -16.02 7.02
N ARG A 108 -8.58 -14.97 6.23
CA ARG A 108 -7.54 -14.26 5.48
C ARG A 108 -6.55 -13.52 6.39
N PHE A 109 -7.04 -12.93 7.47
CA PHE A 109 -6.17 -12.32 8.47
C PHE A 109 -5.39 -13.36 9.26
N ALA A 110 -6.02 -14.47 9.67
CA ALA A 110 -5.38 -15.56 10.40
C ALA A 110 -4.18 -16.16 9.64
N GLN A 111 -4.25 -16.28 8.32
CA GLN A 111 -3.15 -16.76 7.47
C GLN A 111 -1.87 -15.89 7.53
N ARG A 112 -1.99 -14.63 7.92
CA ARG A 112 -0.89 -13.67 7.98
C ARG A 112 -0.62 -13.17 9.40
N TYR A 113 -1.35 -13.68 10.36
CA TYR A 113 -1.28 -13.25 11.73
C TYR A 113 0.00 -13.71 12.41
N ASP A 114 0.66 -12.78 13.10
CA ASP A 114 1.79 -13.10 13.98
C ASP A 114 1.28 -13.43 15.38
N ALA A 115 1.19 -14.72 15.69
CA ALA A 115 0.68 -15.20 16.98
C ALA A 115 1.59 -14.85 18.16
N ARG A 116 2.86 -14.51 17.92
CA ARG A 116 3.81 -14.20 18.99
C ARG A 116 3.76 -12.73 19.40
N PHE A 117 3.70 -11.81 18.43
CA PHE A 117 3.83 -10.37 18.67
C PHE A 117 2.59 -9.57 18.27
N GLY A 118 1.56 -10.22 17.77
CA GLY A 118 0.40 -9.57 17.16
C GLY A 118 0.73 -8.89 15.83
N GLY A 119 -0.30 -8.46 15.11
CA GLY A 119 -0.18 -7.84 13.80
C GLY A 119 -0.10 -8.83 12.65
N PHE A 120 0.12 -8.33 11.43
CA PHE A 120 -0.06 -9.09 10.20
C PHE A 120 1.12 -8.93 9.25
N GLY A 121 1.62 -10.05 8.72
CA GLY A 121 2.70 -10.09 7.74
C GLY A 121 4.10 -9.97 8.34
N ALA A 122 5.10 -9.95 7.45
CA ALA A 122 6.51 -9.79 7.79
C ALA A 122 6.90 -8.30 7.83
N PRO A 123 8.02 -7.93 8.47
CA PRO A 123 8.57 -6.58 8.41
C PRO A 123 8.88 -6.13 6.96
N PRO A 124 8.70 -4.83 6.67
CA PRO A 124 8.21 -3.77 7.57
C PRO A 124 6.75 -3.98 7.95
N LYS A 125 6.47 -3.94 9.26
CA LYS A 125 5.18 -4.31 9.84
C LYS A 125 4.39 -3.06 10.21
N PHE A 126 3.24 -2.89 9.55
CA PHE A 126 2.37 -1.73 9.74
C PHE A 126 1.32 -1.96 10.84
N PRO A 127 0.88 -0.91 11.55
CA PRO A 127 -0.15 -1.01 12.60
C PRO A 127 -1.50 -1.54 12.12
N MET A 128 -1.91 -1.21 10.88
CA MET A 128 -3.16 -1.64 10.23
C MET A 128 -4.43 -1.43 11.10
N PRO A 129 -4.67 -0.25 11.65
CA PRO A 129 -5.72 -0.02 12.64
C PRO A 129 -7.13 -0.33 12.14
N GLN A 130 -7.45 -0.07 10.87
CA GLN A 130 -8.75 -0.43 10.31
C GLN A 130 -8.99 -1.96 10.30
N CYS A 131 -7.95 -2.74 10.04
CA CYS A 131 -8.03 -4.20 10.07
C CYS A 131 -8.23 -4.70 11.50
N VAL A 132 -7.53 -4.10 12.46
CA VAL A 132 -7.69 -4.38 13.89
C VAL A 132 -9.12 -4.07 14.34
N LYS A 133 -9.62 -2.86 14.03
CA LYS A 133 -11.00 -2.47 14.35
C LYS A 133 -12.03 -3.42 13.74
N LEU A 134 -11.85 -3.84 12.49
CA LEU A 134 -12.75 -4.81 11.85
C LEU A 134 -12.77 -6.14 12.61
N LEU A 135 -11.62 -6.66 13.02
CA LEU A 135 -11.53 -7.92 13.78
C LEU A 135 -12.19 -7.80 15.16
N LEU A 136 -12.00 -6.68 15.86
CA LEU A 136 -12.66 -6.41 17.15
C LEU A 136 -14.19 -6.43 16.98
N ARG A 137 -14.71 -5.77 15.94
CA ARG A 137 -16.15 -5.76 15.64
C ARG A 137 -16.68 -7.16 15.25
N ILE A 138 -15.96 -7.91 14.45
CA ILE A 138 -16.34 -9.29 14.12
C ILE A 138 -16.40 -10.10 15.42
N GLY A 139 -15.41 -10.00 16.29
CA GLY A 139 -15.37 -10.67 17.58
C GLY A 139 -16.59 -10.32 18.47
N ALA A 140 -16.80 -9.03 18.69
CA ALA A 140 -17.87 -8.53 19.55
C ALA A 140 -19.28 -8.82 19.01
N LEU A 141 -19.53 -8.59 17.71
CA LEU A 141 -20.85 -8.70 17.12
C LEU A 141 -21.24 -10.10 16.68
N ARG A 142 -20.26 -11.00 16.47
CA ARG A 142 -20.49 -12.37 15.99
C ARG A 142 -20.08 -13.45 16.97
N GLY A 143 -19.49 -13.09 18.12
CA GLY A 143 -18.97 -14.04 19.08
C GLY A 143 -17.76 -14.83 18.52
N ASP A 144 -16.94 -14.19 17.65
CA ASP A 144 -15.75 -14.82 17.07
C ASP A 144 -14.53 -14.51 17.97
N ASP A 145 -14.27 -15.41 18.93
CA ASP A 145 -13.19 -15.26 19.92
C ASP A 145 -11.80 -15.18 19.27
N GLU A 146 -11.61 -15.81 18.12
CA GLU A 146 -10.32 -15.77 17.40
C GLU A 146 -10.10 -14.39 16.79
N ALA A 147 -11.13 -13.79 16.19
CA ALA A 147 -11.06 -12.45 15.67
C ALA A 147 -10.80 -11.42 16.78
N LEU A 148 -11.52 -11.54 17.90
CA LEU A 148 -11.34 -10.69 19.07
C LEU A 148 -9.91 -10.79 19.61
N ARG A 149 -9.42 -12.00 19.81
CA ARG A 149 -8.05 -12.26 20.29
C ARG A 149 -6.99 -11.66 19.37
N MET A 150 -7.11 -11.84 18.05
CA MET A 150 -6.17 -11.26 17.09
C MET A 150 -6.15 -9.74 17.16
N GLY A 151 -7.31 -9.10 17.26
CA GLY A 151 -7.43 -7.65 17.40
C GLY A 151 -6.78 -7.14 18.69
N LEU A 152 -7.19 -7.67 19.84
CA LEU A 152 -6.70 -7.25 21.16
C LEU A 152 -5.19 -7.47 21.31
N GLN A 153 -4.70 -8.66 20.95
CA GLN A 153 -3.27 -8.97 21.03
C GLN A 153 -2.43 -8.09 20.13
N THR A 154 -2.96 -7.71 18.96
CA THR A 154 -2.29 -6.75 18.07
C THR A 154 -2.15 -5.38 18.71
N LEU A 155 -3.24 -4.84 19.28
CA LEU A 155 -3.18 -3.56 20.01
C LEU A 155 -2.24 -3.62 21.22
N GLN A 156 -2.31 -4.69 22.01
CA GLN A 156 -1.41 -4.88 23.14
C GLN A 156 0.05 -4.90 22.73
N GLY A 157 0.39 -5.61 21.64
CA GLY A 157 1.74 -5.65 21.12
C GLY A 157 2.23 -4.28 20.62
N GLN A 158 1.36 -3.52 19.98
CA GLN A 158 1.66 -2.18 19.49
C GLN A 158 1.80 -1.18 20.64
N LEU A 159 0.87 -1.16 21.57
CA LEU A 159 0.90 -0.26 22.74
C LEU A 159 2.04 -0.59 23.70
N GLY A 160 2.45 -1.85 23.82
CA GLY A 160 3.60 -2.27 24.63
C GLY A 160 4.94 -2.16 23.91
N GLY A 161 4.95 -1.92 22.61
CA GLY A 161 6.15 -1.80 21.77
C GLY A 161 6.64 -0.37 21.63
N ALA A 162 7.84 -0.22 21.06
CA ALA A 162 8.42 1.08 20.75
C ALA A 162 7.74 1.77 19.54
N ILE A 163 6.84 1.07 18.85
CA ILE A 163 6.02 1.68 17.79
C ILE A 163 5.03 2.70 18.35
N PHE A 164 4.64 2.58 19.60
CA PHE A 164 3.90 3.60 20.33
C PHE A 164 4.87 4.52 21.04
N ASP A 165 4.76 5.82 20.81
CA ASP A 165 5.60 6.83 21.49
C ASP A 165 5.08 7.09 22.90
N HIS A 166 5.69 6.46 23.89
CA HIS A 166 5.29 6.57 25.29
C HIS A 166 5.56 7.93 25.93
N VAL A 167 6.29 8.82 25.26
CA VAL A 167 6.61 10.17 25.75
C VAL A 167 5.74 11.23 25.10
N GLY A 168 5.75 11.26 23.77
CA GLY A 168 5.00 12.24 22.97
C GLY A 168 3.60 11.78 22.56
N GLY A 169 3.25 10.53 22.85
CA GLY A 169 2.01 9.91 22.42
C GLY A 169 1.95 9.58 20.92
N GLY A 170 0.99 8.72 20.58
CA GLY A 170 0.71 8.33 19.21
C GLY A 170 1.56 7.18 18.67
N VAL A 171 1.12 6.65 17.53
CA VAL A 171 1.74 5.52 16.85
C VAL A 171 2.66 6.01 15.73
N LEU A 172 3.81 5.35 15.60
CA LEU A 172 4.77 5.53 14.52
C LEU A 172 4.34 4.71 13.28
N ARG A 173 4.90 5.04 12.13
CA ARG A 173 4.41 4.58 10.83
C ARG A 173 4.45 3.08 10.64
N TYR A 174 5.59 2.42 10.93
CA TYR A 174 5.78 0.98 10.84
C TYR A 174 6.98 0.54 11.67
N ALA A 175 7.07 -0.76 11.95
CA ALA A 175 8.24 -1.36 12.58
C ALA A 175 9.08 -2.16 11.57
N LEU A 176 10.40 -2.04 11.68
CA LEU A 176 11.38 -2.78 10.88
C LEU A 176 11.62 -4.19 11.40
N ASP A 177 11.06 -4.53 12.57
CA ASP A 177 11.14 -5.83 13.21
C ASP A 177 9.74 -6.40 13.52
N PRO A 178 9.60 -7.72 13.76
CA PRO A 178 8.30 -8.30 14.03
C PRO A 178 7.73 -7.95 15.41
N ALA A 179 8.59 -7.56 16.37
CA ALA A 179 8.24 -7.39 17.78
C ALA A 179 7.89 -5.93 18.15
N TRP A 180 7.72 -5.05 17.18
CA TRP A 180 7.35 -3.65 17.36
C TRP A 180 8.41 -2.80 18.10
N ARG A 181 9.71 -3.19 18.04
CA ARG A 181 10.79 -2.58 18.82
C ARG A 181 11.64 -1.57 18.06
N VAL A 182 11.71 -1.70 16.74
CA VAL A 182 12.54 -0.86 15.87
C VAL A 182 11.62 -0.10 14.90
N PRO A 183 11.01 1.01 15.33
CA PRO A 183 10.06 1.75 14.50
C PRO A 183 10.75 2.73 13.55
N GLU A 184 10.12 2.99 12.41
CA GLU A 184 10.34 4.18 11.60
C GLU A 184 9.69 5.38 12.30
N LYS A 185 10.44 6.49 12.41
CA LYS A 185 10.10 7.60 13.32
C LYS A 185 9.01 8.56 12.82
N GLU A 186 8.51 8.38 11.61
CA GLU A 186 7.40 9.18 11.09
C GLU A 186 6.11 8.95 11.88
N LYS A 187 5.36 10.02 12.13
CA LYS A 187 3.99 10.01 12.62
C LYS A 187 3.07 10.64 11.58
N LEU A 188 2.12 9.88 11.08
CA LEU A 188 1.10 10.38 10.17
C LEU A 188 -0.18 10.68 10.95
N LEU A 189 -0.80 11.83 10.67
CA LEU A 189 -2.06 12.22 11.32
C LEU A 189 -3.16 11.19 11.04
N SER A 190 -3.26 10.71 9.80
CA SER A 190 -4.22 9.68 9.39
C SER A 190 -4.07 8.38 10.18
N ASP A 191 -2.82 7.89 10.32
CA ASP A 191 -2.53 6.65 11.04
C ASP A 191 -2.89 6.79 12.52
N ASN A 192 -2.56 7.93 13.11
CA ASN A 192 -2.85 8.20 14.52
C ASN A 192 -4.36 8.35 14.79
N ALA A 193 -5.10 9.02 13.92
CA ALA A 193 -6.55 9.12 14.02
C ALA A 193 -7.22 7.74 13.95
N LEU A 194 -6.81 6.91 13.00
CA LEU A 194 -7.34 5.55 12.85
C LEU A 194 -6.91 4.61 13.98
N PHE A 195 -5.70 4.80 14.52
CA PHE A 195 -5.22 4.03 15.65
C PHE A 195 -6.00 4.35 16.93
N ALA A 196 -6.24 5.63 17.19
CA ALA A 196 -7.09 6.07 18.30
C ALA A 196 -8.51 5.49 18.18
N ASP A 197 -9.10 5.53 16.98
CA ASP A 197 -10.41 4.95 16.70
C ASP A 197 -10.44 3.41 16.91
N ALA A 198 -9.38 2.70 16.56
CA ALA A 198 -9.26 1.27 16.84
C ALA A 198 -9.10 0.97 18.34
N CYS A 199 -8.40 1.82 19.09
CA CYS A 199 -8.26 1.71 20.54
C CYS A 199 -9.59 1.95 21.28
N MET A 200 -10.44 2.84 20.75
CA MET A 200 -11.78 3.08 21.33
C MET A 200 -12.75 1.92 21.08
N GLU A 201 -12.49 1.09 20.09
CA GLU A 201 -13.32 -0.08 19.78
C GLU A 201 -12.97 -1.31 20.66
N ALA A 202 -11.80 -1.29 21.30
CA ALA A 202 -11.29 -2.40 22.11
C ALA A 202 -11.81 -2.37 23.55
#